data_331d2036d4570df6ead2d29826e14f2b
#
_entry.id   331d2036d4570df6ead2d29826e14f2b
#
_cell.length_a   1.000
_cell.length_b   1.000
_cell.length_c   1.000
_cell.angle_alpha   90.00
_cell.angle_beta   90.00
_cell.angle_gamma   90.00
#
_symmetry.space_group_name_H-M   'P 1'
#
loop_
_entity.id
_entity.type
_entity.pdbx_description
1 polymer ?
#
loop_
_entity_poly.entity_id
_entity_poly.type
_entity_poly.pdbx_seq_one_letter_code
_entity_poly.pdbx_strand_id
1 'polypeptide(L)'
;MVLFAPLAILFIKVIGHSGSQVTLSYSTAAKSVAVFLGIPLGAAIITRIVLRKITSPRWYDQVFLKWAGPWSLIGLLFTILVLFASQGRQVVHQIVSVVRVAAPLIVYFIVVFFITLLMTYKLGFGYKLSATQSFTAASNNFELAIAVAVATFGANSNQALAATVGPLIEVPVLLGLVYVAKFIAKRAGWKD
;
A
#
# COMPACT_ATOMS: atom_id res chain seq x y z
N MET A 1 8.74 6.06 0.10
CA MET A 1 8.05 7.31 -0.30
C MET A 1 9.00 8.41 -0.74
N VAL A 2 10.07 8.73 -0.02
CA VAL A 2 11.07 9.75 -0.44
C VAL A 2 11.67 9.45 -1.82
N LEU A 3 11.89 8.18 -2.14
CA LEU A 3 12.40 7.72 -3.44
C LEU A 3 11.34 7.62 -4.55
N PHE A 4 10.06 7.85 -4.24
CA PHE A 4 8.99 7.70 -5.23
C PHE A 4 9.21 8.61 -6.46
N ALA A 5 9.40 9.90 -6.24
CA ALA A 5 9.55 10.85 -7.34
C ALA A 5 10.81 10.59 -8.20
N PRO A 6 12.01 10.38 -7.63
CA PRO A 6 13.19 10.03 -8.44
C PRO A 6 13.06 8.71 -9.19
N LEU A 7 12.48 7.68 -8.57
CA LEU A 7 12.26 6.40 -9.24
C LEU A 7 11.20 6.51 -10.34
N ALA A 8 10.09 7.22 -10.11
CA ALA A 8 9.07 7.43 -11.12
C ALA A 8 9.64 8.14 -12.35
N ILE A 9 10.45 9.18 -12.16
CA ILE A 9 11.12 9.89 -13.27
C ILE A 9 12.09 8.96 -14.00
N LEU A 10 12.88 8.18 -13.27
CA LEU A 10 13.81 7.21 -13.86
C LEU A 10 13.05 6.20 -14.73
N PHE A 11 11.98 5.59 -14.21
CA PHE A 11 11.18 4.63 -14.97
C PHE A 11 10.50 5.25 -16.19
N ILE A 12 9.95 6.45 -16.08
CA ILE A 12 9.27 7.14 -17.18
C ILE A 12 10.27 7.55 -18.25
N LYS A 13 11.44 8.11 -17.89
CA LYS A 13 12.44 8.60 -18.82
C LYS A 13 13.31 7.51 -19.44
N VAL A 14 13.68 6.50 -18.65
CA VAL A 14 14.65 5.46 -19.10
C VAL A 14 13.94 4.27 -19.74
N ILE A 15 12.82 3.84 -19.17
CA ILE A 15 12.12 2.62 -19.60
C ILE A 15 10.94 2.96 -20.52
N GLY A 16 10.24 4.06 -20.23
CA GLY A 16 8.99 4.40 -20.91
C GLY A 16 9.14 4.83 -22.37
N HIS A 17 10.32 5.25 -22.83
CA HIS A 17 10.59 5.75 -24.20
C HIS A 17 9.44 6.58 -24.84
N SER A 18 8.47 6.95 -24.02
CA SER A 18 7.26 7.65 -24.46
C SER A 18 7.57 9.13 -24.51
N GLY A 19 7.55 9.69 -25.69
CA GLY A 19 7.65 11.14 -25.93
C GLY A 19 6.48 11.95 -25.36
N SER A 20 5.65 11.37 -24.50
CA SER A 20 4.63 12.08 -23.75
C SER A 20 5.30 12.86 -22.63
N GLN A 21 5.20 14.18 -22.70
CA GLN A 21 5.66 15.12 -21.68
C GLN A 21 4.84 14.98 -20.38
N VAL A 22 5.06 13.89 -19.66
CA VAL A 22 4.56 13.80 -18.27
C VAL A 22 5.51 14.63 -17.42
N THR A 23 5.20 15.92 -17.28
CA THR A 23 5.93 16.81 -16.39
C THR A 23 5.52 16.53 -14.95
N LEU A 24 6.21 15.56 -14.32
CA LEU A 24 6.10 15.37 -12.88
C LEU A 24 6.74 16.57 -12.18
N SER A 25 5.91 17.44 -11.61
CA SER A 25 6.40 18.49 -10.73
C SER A 25 6.89 17.87 -9.42
N TYR A 26 8.19 17.88 -9.21
CA TYR A 26 8.85 17.43 -7.98
C TYR A 26 8.26 18.13 -6.73
N SER A 27 7.97 19.43 -6.86
CA SER A 27 7.40 20.23 -5.78
C SER A 27 6.01 19.73 -5.39
N THR A 28 5.14 19.44 -6.37
CA THR A 28 3.78 18.96 -6.11
C THR A 28 3.80 17.57 -5.48
N ALA A 29 4.60 16.64 -5.99
CA ALA A 29 4.74 15.31 -5.41
C ALA A 29 5.30 15.36 -3.97
N ALA A 30 6.34 16.16 -3.74
CA ALA A 30 6.93 16.33 -2.40
C ALA A 30 5.95 16.97 -1.41
N LYS A 31 5.21 18.01 -1.80
CA LYS A 31 4.17 18.63 -0.98
C LYS A 31 3.06 17.62 -0.64
N SER A 32 2.58 16.86 -1.61
CA SER A 32 1.54 15.85 -1.39
C SER A 32 2.01 14.79 -0.38
N VAL A 33 3.22 14.26 -0.54
CA VAL A 33 3.80 13.31 0.42
C VAL A 33 3.96 13.94 1.80
N ALA A 34 4.45 15.18 1.89
CA ALA A 34 4.61 15.88 3.17
C ALA A 34 3.26 16.10 3.88
N VAL A 35 2.21 16.45 3.16
CA VAL A 35 0.88 16.68 3.73
C VAL A 35 0.21 15.35 4.10
N PHE A 36 0.08 14.41 3.16
CA PHE A 36 -0.71 13.20 3.37
C PHE A 36 0.00 12.14 4.22
N LEU A 37 1.32 12.13 4.25
CA LEU A 37 2.11 11.23 5.10
C LEU A 37 2.73 11.96 6.29
N GLY A 38 3.34 13.13 6.09
CA GLY A 38 4.10 13.83 7.10
C GLY A 38 3.24 14.31 8.27
N ILE A 39 2.07 14.90 8.00
CA ILE A 39 1.17 15.37 9.07
C ILE A 39 0.64 14.22 9.92
N PRO A 40 0.05 13.13 9.38
CA PRO A 40 -0.41 12.00 10.19
C PRO A 40 0.73 11.31 10.94
N LEU A 41 1.89 11.14 10.31
CA LEU A 41 3.06 10.54 10.95
C LEU A 41 3.56 11.40 12.11
N GLY A 42 3.67 12.72 11.91
CA GLY A 42 4.05 13.66 12.96
C GLY A 42 3.05 13.62 14.14
N ALA A 43 1.76 13.64 13.84
CA ALA A 43 0.71 13.52 14.85
C ALA A 43 0.82 12.20 15.64
N ALA A 44 1.06 11.08 14.95
CA ALA A 44 1.25 9.77 15.58
C ALA A 44 2.47 9.73 16.50
N ILE A 45 3.61 10.30 16.05
CA ILE A 45 4.84 10.38 16.86
C ILE A 45 4.62 11.25 18.10
N ILE A 46 4.01 12.42 17.95
CA ILE A 46 3.71 13.31 19.07
C ILE A 46 2.77 12.62 20.06
N THR A 47 1.68 12.03 19.58
CA THR A 47 0.72 11.30 20.41
C THR A 47 1.41 10.18 21.18
N ARG A 48 2.27 9.39 20.53
CA ARG A 48 3.03 8.31 21.17
C ARG A 48 3.93 8.84 22.27
N ILE A 49 4.69 9.90 22.00
CA ILE A 49 5.64 10.46 22.97
C ILE A 49 4.87 11.07 24.15
N VAL A 50 3.85 11.86 23.87
CA VAL A 50 3.07 12.55 24.90
C VAL A 50 2.32 11.54 25.79
N LEU A 51 1.56 10.62 25.20
CA LEU A 51 0.80 9.66 25.97
C LEU A 51 1.70 8.73 26.80
N ARG A 52 2.84 8.27 26.28
CA ARG A 52 3.77 7.46 27.06
C ARG A 52 4.45 8.20 28.20
N LYS A 53 4.59 9.54 28.09
CA LYS A 53 5.12 10.38 29.18
C LYS A 53 4.09 10.72 30.24
N ILE A 54 2.84 11.00 29.84
CA ILE A 54 1.76 11.42 30.76
C ILE A 54 1.15 10.23 31.50
N THR A 55 1.02 9.08 30.80
CA THR A 55 0.44 7.87 31.38
C THR A 55 1.53 6.87 31.73
N SER A 56 1.50 5.69 31.10
CA SER A 56 2.57 4.71 31.19
C SER A 56 2.72 3.96 29.87
N PRO A 57 3.91 3.41 29.55
CA PRO A 57 4.08 2.60 28.37
C PRO A 57 3.09 1.42 28.28
N ARG A 58 2.79 0.78 29.42
CA ARG A 58 1.82 -0.32 29.50
C ARG A 58 0.40 0.12 29.16
N TRP A 59 -0.04 1.26 29.66
CA TRP A 59 -1.36 1.80 29.36
C TRP A 59 -1.48 2.16 27.87
N TYR A 60 -0.45 2.78 27.29
CA TYR A 60 -0.43 3.09 25.88
C TYR A 60 -0.56 1.83 25.01
N ASP A 61 0.23 0.79 25.31
CA ASP A 61 0.28 -0.43 24.49
C ASP A 61 -0.95 -1.33 24.69
N GLN A 62 -1.49 -1.41 25.91
CA GLN A 62 -2.57 -2.35 26.26
C GLN A 62 -3.98 -1.74 26.19
N VAL A 63 -4.11 -0.44 26.38
CA VAL A 63 -5.41 0.24 26.41
C VAL A 63 -5.58 1.11 25.18
N PHE A 64 -4.70 2.09 24.99
CA PHE A 64 -4.86 3.05 23.90
C PHE A 64 -4.77 2.40 22.51
N LEU A 65 -3.73 1.60 22.23
CA LEU A 65 -3.58 0.95 20.93
C LEU A 65 -4.68 -0.10 20.68
N LYS A 66 -5.12 -0.79 21.72
CA LYS A 66 -6.24 -1.75 21.62
C LYS A 66 -7.55 -1.07 21.24
N TRP A 67 -7.77 0.15 21.74
CA TRP A 67 -8.96 0.94 21.43
C TRP A 67 -8.81 1.69 20.08
N ALA A 68 -7.63 2.20 19.78
CA ALA A 68 -7.35 2.93 18.53
C ALA A 68 -7.28 2.01 17.29
N GLY A 69 -6.86 0.74 17.46
CA GLY A 69 -6.73 -0.23 16.37
C GLY A 69 -8.02 -0.42 15.55
N PRO A 70 -9.18 -0.71 16.16
CA PRO A 70 -10.45 -0.83 15.44
C PRO A 70 -10.85 0.41 14.64
N TRP A 71 -10.54 1.61 15.14
CA TRP A 71 -10.82 2.86 14.41
C TRP A 71 -9.99 2.99 13.14
N SER A 72 -8.74 2.49 13.15
CA SER A 72 -7.92 2.42 11.95
C SER A 72 -8.55 1.52 10.87
N LEU A 73 -9.09 0.36 11.26
CA LEU A 73 -9.79 -0.54 10.33
C LEU A 73 -11.08 0.09 9.80
N ILE A 74 -11.86 0.76 10.65
CA ILE A 74 -13.07 1.47 10.24
C ILE A 74 -12.71 2.58 9.24
N GLY A 75 -11.66 3.35 9.52
CA GLY A 75 -11.17 4.38 8.60
C GLY A 75 -10.73 3.81 7.25
N LEU A 76 -10.02 2.68 7.25
CA LEU A 76 -9.61 1.99 6.03
C LEU A 76 -10.83 1.53 5.22
N LEU A 77 -11.80 0.87 5.87
CA LEU A 77 -13.03 0.42 5.20
C LEU A 77 -13.84 1.59 4.64
N PHE A 78 -13.95 2.69 5.40
CA PHE A 78 -14.60 3.92 4.94
C PHE A 78 -13.90 4.49 3.70
N THR A 79 -12.58 4.57 3.71
CA THR A 79 -11.78 5.04 2.56
C THR A 79 -12.03 4.18 1.32
N ILE A 80 -12.00 2.85 1.47
CA ILE A 80 -12.29 1.91 0.39
C ILE A 80 -13.70 2.15 -0.16
N LEU A 81 -14.70 2.29 0.71
CA LEU A 81 -16.09 2.50 0.33
C LEU A 81 -16.28 3.83 -0.45
N VAL A 82 -15.64 4.91 0.01
CA VAL A 82 -15.66 6.21 -0.67
C VAL A 82 -14.98 6.13 -2.03
N LEU A 83 -13.85 5.43 -2.14
CA LEU A 83 -13.15 5.23 -3.41
C LEU A 83 -14.03 4.48 -4.42
N PHE A 84 -14.68 3.40 -3.99
CA PHE A 84 -15.61 2.67 -4.86
C PHE A 84 -16.81 3.52 -5.26
N ALA A 85 -17.40 4.25 -4.34
CA ALA A 85 -18.54 5.11 -4.63
C ALA A 85 -18.19 6.24 -5.61
N SER A 86 -17.00 6.84 -5.47
CA SER A 86 -16.57 7.96 -6.31
C SER A 86 -16.09 7.54 -7.70
N GLN A 87 -15.44 6.38 -7.81
CA GLN A 87 -14.78 5.95 -9.05
C GLN A 87 -15.44 4.75 -9.74
N GLY A 88 -16.45 4.14 -9.13
CA GLY A 88 -17.08 2.93 -9.65
C GLY A 88 -17.61 3.06 -11.08
N ARG A 89 -18.21 4.19 -11.43
CA ARG A 89 -18.65 4.48 -12.82
C ARG A 89 -17.46 4.47 -13.79
N GLN A 90 -16.36 5.12 -13.43
CA GLN A 90 -15.18 5.25 -14.29
C GLN A 90 -14.49 3.89 -14.47
N VAL A 91 -14.45 3.07 -13.43
CA VAL A 91 -13.93 1.69 -13.48
C VAL A 91 -14.74 0.84 -14.46
N VAL A 92 -16.08 0.90 -14.41
CA VAL A 92 -16.95 0.15 -15.33
C VAL A 92 -16.81 0.64 -16.77
N HIS A 93 -16.78 1.95 -17.00
CA HIS A 93 -16.64 2.52 -18.35
C HIS A 93 -15.24 2.27 -18.96
N GLN A 94 -14.22 2.11 -18.14
CA GLN A 94 -12.83 1.91 -18.60
C GLN A 94 -12.31 0.51 -18.23
N ILE A 95 -13.16 -0.50 -18.27
CA ILE A 95 -12.82 -1.86 -17.83
C ILE A 95 -11.55 -2.42 -18.52
N VAL A 96 -11.33 -2.11 -19.80
CA VAL A 96 -10.13 -2.53 -20.54
C VAL A 96 -8.87 -1.91 -19.93
N SER A 97 -8.91 -0.62 -19.58
CA SER A 97 -7.80 0.07 -18.92
C SER A 97 -7.55 -0.50 -17.52
N VAL A 98 -8.63 -0.79 -16.79
CA VAL A 98 -8.58 -1.44 -15.47
C VAL A 98 -7.89 -2.80 -15.56
N VAL A 99 -8.26 -3.65 -16.51
CA VAL A 99 -7.65 -4.97 -16.71
C VAL A 99 -6.16 -4.85 -17.09
N ARG A 100 -5.81 -3.87 -17.94
CA ARG A 100 -4.40 -3.63 -18.32
C ARG A 100 -3.54 -3.22 -17.12
N VAL A 101 -4.10 -2.50 -16.14
CA VAL A 101 -3.40 -2.14 -14.89
C VAL A 101 -3.41 -3.30 -13.89
N ALA A 102 -4.52 -4.03 -13.80
CA ALA A 102 -4.69 -5.13 -12.87
C ALA A 102 -3.72 -6.29 -13.13
N ALA A 103 -3.53 -6.67 -14.39
CA ALA A 103 -2.70 -7.82 -14.75
C ALA A 103 -1.24 -7.71 -14.25
N PRO A 104 -0.49 -6.62 -14.51
CA PRO A 104 0.86 -6.46 -13.97
C PRO A 104 0.87 -6.34 -12.45
N LEU A 105 -0.17 -5.76 -11.82
CA LEU A 105 -0.26 -5.69 -10.35
C LEU A 105 -0.42 -7.06 -9.71
N ILE A 106 -1.25 -7.93 -10.28
CA ILE A 106 -1.40 -9.31 -9.80
C ILE A 106 -0.06 -10.05 -9.85
N VAL A 107 0.64 -9.94 -10.98
CA VAL A 107 1.96 -10.55 -11.13
C VAL A 107 2.94 -9.98 -10.10
N TYR A 108 2.94 -8.66 -9.91
CA TYR A 108 3.77 -7.99 -8.91
C TYR A 108 3.51 -8.53 -7.50
N PHE A 109 2.27 -8.58 -7.05
CA PHE A 109 1.93 -9.09 -5.71
C PHE A 109 2.41 -10.53 -5.50
N ILE A 110 2.16 -11.40 -6.48
CA ILE A 110 2.55 -12.81 -6.42
C ILE A 110 4.08 -12.94 -6.37
N VAL A 111 4.78 -12.28 -7.29
CA VAL A 111 6.24 -12.38 -7.41
C VAL A 111 6.93 -11.86 -6.15
N VAL A 112 6.56 -10.65 -5.68
CA VAL A 112 7.18 -10.05 -4.50
C VAL A 112 6.89 -10.87 -3.25
N PHE A 113 5.65 -11.36 -3.10
CA PHE A 113 5.27 -12.22 -1.99
C PHE A 113 6.12 -13.49 -1.94
N PHE A 114 6.21 -14.24 -3.04
CA PHE A 114 6.95 -15.50 -3.06
C PHE A 114 8.46 -15.33 -2.97
N ILE A 115 9.02 -14.28 -3.59
CA ILE A 115 10.45 -13.97 -3.43
C ILE A 115 10.77 -13.70 -1.96
N THR A 116 9.98 -12.86 -1.30
CA THR A 116 10.20 -12.54 0.12
C THR A 116 10.01 -13.75 1.01
N LEU A 117 8.97 -14.57 0.74
CA LEU A 117 8.71 -15.80 1.48
C LEU A 117 9.87 -16.79 1.35
N LEU A 118 10.41 -16.96 0.16
CA LEU A 118 11.54 -17.83 -0.11
C LEU A 118 12.83 -17.30 0.54
N MET A 119 13.07 -15.98 0.47
CA MET A 119 14.23 -15.36 1.10
C MET A 119 14.21 -15.54 2.62
N THR A 120 13.11 -15.23 3.26
CA THR A 120 12.96 -15.35 4.73
C THR A 120 13.01 -16.80 5.18
N TYR A 121 12.45 -17.73 4.40
CA TYR A 121 12.59 -19.15 4.64
C TYR A 121 14.06 -19.61 4.62
N LYS A 122 14.80 -19.22 3.57
CA LYS A 122 16.24 -19.55 3.44
C LYS A 122 17.09 -18.91 4.53
N LEU A 123 16.68 -17.77 5.05
CA LEU A 123 17.34 -17.10 6.20
C LEU A 123 17.00 -17.75 7.56
N GLY A 124 16.16 -18.78 7.57
CA GLY A 124 15.81 -19.52 8.78
C GLY A 124 14.77 -18.83 9.67
N PHE A 125 13.99 -17.89 9.14
CA PHE A 125 12.92 -17.24 9.90
C PHE A 125 11.74 -18.20 10.11
N GLY A 126 11.10 -18.11 11.29
CA GLY A 126 9.86 -18.83 11.57
C GLY A 126 8.72 -18.37 10.67
N TYR A 127 7.68 -19.22 10.55
CA TYR A 127 6.55 -18.98 9.66
C TYR A 127 5.86 -17.64 9.88
N LYS A 128 5.59 -17.26 11.14
CA LYS A 128 4.90 -16.01 11.48
C LYS A 128 5.64 -14.78 10.95
N LEU A 129 6.95 -14.74 11.19
CA LEU A 129 7.78 -13.62 10.75
C LEU A 129 7.90 -13.59 9.23
N SER A 130 8.11 -14.75 8.59
CA SER A 130 8.22 -14.86 7.14
C SER A 130 6.93 -14.46 6.43
N ALA A 131 5.78 -14.92 6.91
CA ALA A 131 4.48 -14.51 6.38
C ALA A 131 4.26 -13.00 6.53
N THR A 132 4.51 -12.45 7.73
CA THR A 132 4.36 -11.00 7.98
C THR A 132 5.24 -10.18 7.04
N GLN A 133 6.51 -10.54 6.89
CA GLN A 133 7.43 -9.84 5.99
C GLN A 133 6.98 -9.93 4.52
N SER A 134 6.50 -11.09 4.10
CA SER A 134 6.04 -11.31 2.72
C SER A 134 4.79 -10.49 2.38
N PHE A 135 3.82 -10.44 3.28
CA PHE A 135 2.65 -9.58 3.12
C PHE A 135 3.02 -8.10 3.16
N THR A 136 3.90 -7.69 4.08
CA THR A 136 4.36 -6.30 4.17
C THR A 136 5.13 -5.87 2.92
N ALA A 137 5.96 -6.74 2.36
CA ALA A 137 6.72 -6.45 1.15
C ALA A 137 5.85 -6.39 -0.11
N ALA A 138 4.82 -7.24 -0.19
CA ALA A 138 3.89 -7.25 -1.31
C ALA A 138 2.88 -6.10 -1.25
N SER A 139 2.45 -5.70 -0.05
CA SER A 139 1.47 -4.61 0.15
C SER A 139 2.06 -3.24 -0.23
N ASN A 140 1.20 -2.36 -0.76
CA ASN A 140 1.55 -1.01 -1.13
C ASN A 140 0.63 0.02 -0.46
N ASN A 141 1.12 1.23 -0.26
CA ASN A 141 0.28 2.33 0.22
C ASN A 141 -0.41 3.00 -0.98
N PHE A 142 -1.48 2.39 -1.45
CA PHE A 142 -2.26 2.92 -2.57
C PHE A 142 -3.03 4.18 -2.20
N GLU A 143 -3.44 4.36 -0.94
CA GLU A 143 -4.13 5.56 -0.48
C GLU A 143 -3.27 6.81 -0.72
N LEU A 144 -1.99 6.72 -0.38
CA LEU A 144 -1.05 7.80 -0.67
C LEU A 144 -0.78 7.93 -2.17
N ALA A 145 -0.69 6.83 -2.91
CA ALA A 145 -0.51 6.86 -4.36
C ALA A 145 -1.70 7.56 -5.04
N ILE A 146 -2.94 7.28 -4.61
CA ILE A 146 -4.14 7.95 -5.09
C ILE A 146 -4.09 9.44 -4.77
N ALA A 147 -3.77 9.81 -3.52
CA ALA A 147 -3.70 11.20 -3.10
C ALA A 147 -2.68 12.00 -3.93
N VAL A 148 -1.50 11.42 -4.17
CA VAL A 148 -0.47 12.03 -5.01
C VAL A 148 -0.90 12.10 -6.48
N ALA A 149 -1.50 11.05 -7.02
CA ALA A 149 -1.97 11.01 -8.40
C ALA A 149 -3.07 12.06 -8.65
N VAL A 150 -4.05 12.14 -7.74
CA VAL A 150 -5.14 13.14 -7.83
C VAL A 150 -4.61 14.56 -7.69
N ALA A 151 -3.69 14.81 -6.77
CA ALA A 151 -3.09 16.14 -6.56
C ALA A 151 -2.20 16.58 -7.75
N THR A 152 -1.56 15.63 -8.43
CA THR A 152 -0.61 15.93 -9.51
C THR A 152 -1.28 15.98 -10.88
N PHE A 153 -2.20 15.06 -11.16
CA PHE A 153 -2.79 14.85 -12.50
C PHE A 153 -4.28 15.16 -12.57
N GLY A 154 -4.93 15.42 -11.41
CA GLY A 154 -6.36 15.61 -11.30
C GLY A 154 -7.13 14.31 -11.07
N ALA A 155 -8.32 14.43 -10.46
CA ALA A 155 -9.15 13.29 -10.06
C ALA A 155 -9.65 12.44 -11.25
N ASN A 156 -9.84 13.03 -12.42
CA ASN A 156 -10.34 12.35 -13.63
C ASN A 156 -9.23 11.82 -14.54
N SER A 157 -7.98 11.82 -14.07
CA SER A 157 -6.84 11.35 -14.86
C SER A 157 -6.75 9.82 -14.91
N ASN A 158 -6.16 9.28 -15.98
CA ASN A 158 -5.86 7.85 -16.07
C ASN A 158 -4.90 7.39 -14.98
N GLN A 159 -4.04 8.27 -14.48
CA GLN A 159 -3.11 8.00 -13.38
C GLN A 159 -3.86 7.83 -12.05
N ALA A 160 -4.86 8.68 -11.80
CA ALA A 160 -5.72 8.54 -10.62
C ALA A 160 -6.55 7.25 -10.69
N LEU A 161 -7.09 6.93 -11.87
CA LEU A 161 -7.80 5.66 -12.09
C LEU A 161 -6.88 4.46 -11.86
N ALA A 162 -5.68 4.46 -12.41
CA ALA A 162 -4.70 3.38 -12.22
C ALA A 162 -4.34 3.19 -10.73
N ALA A 163 -4.14 4.27 -9.99
CA ALA A 163 -3.88 4.23 -8.57
C ALA A 163 -5.07 3.66 -7.77
N THR A 164 -6.31 3.94 -8.18
CA THR A 164 -7.55 3.43 -7.54
C THR A 164 -7.76 1.93 -7.77
N VAL A 165 -7.32 1.42 -8.93
CA VAL A 165 -7.40 -0.02 -9.23
C VAL A 165 -6.52 -0.83 -8.26
N GLY A 166 -5.43 -0.24 -7.73
CA GLY A 166 -4.51 -0.89 -6.82
C GLY A 166 -5.19 -1.58 -5.63
N PRO A 167 -5.89 -0.86 -4.74
CA PRO A 167 -6.57 -1.46 -3.58
C PRO A 167 -7.60 -2.51 -3.97
N LEU A 168 -8.27 -2.33 -5.12
CA LEU A 168 -9.27 -3.26 -5.65
C LEU A 168 -8.69 -4.65 -5.92
N ILE A 169 -7.47 -4.69 -6.43
CA ILE A 169 -6.76 -5.91 -6.79
C ILE A 169 -5.96 -6.47 -5.61
N GLU A 170 -5.38 -5.58 -4.81
CA GLU A 170 -4.55 -5.97 -3.66
C GLU A 170 -5.31 -6.88 -2.69
N VAL A 171 -6.49 -6.45 -2.25
CA VAL A 171 -7.23 -7.17 -1.21
C VAL A 171 -7.59 -8.60 -1.61
N PRO A 172 -8.22 -8.88 -2.78
CA PRO A 172 -8.50 -10.24 -3.21
C PRO A 172 -7.24 -11.09 -3.40
N VAL A 173 -6.18 -10.53 -3.98
CA VAL A 173 -4.94 -11.26 -4.25
C VAL A 173 -4.23 -11.62 -2.95
N LEU A 174 -4.04 -10.65 -2.04
CA LEU A 174 -3.39 -10.93 -0.75
C LEU A 174 -4.22 -11.89 0.10
N LEU A 175 -5.55 -11.78 0.07
CA LEU A 175 -6.41 -12.73 0.77
C LEU A 175 -6.24 -14.15 0.21
N GLY A 176 -6.17 -14.32 -1.11
CA GLY A 176 -5.85 -15.60 -1.75
C GLY A 176 -4.48 -16.14 -1.31
N LEU A 177 -3.47 -15.26 -1.26
CA LEU A 177 -2.12 -15.63 -0.80
C LEU A 177 -2.06 -16.06 0.66
N VAL A 178 -2.98 -15.61 1.54
CA VAL A 178 -3.09 -16.13 2.91
C VAL A 178 -3.37 -17.63 2.92
N TYR A 179 -4.30 -18.10 2.09
CA TYR A 179 -4.61 -19.54 2.00
C TYR A 179 -3.44 -20.32 1.42
N VAL A 180 -2.77 -19.79 0.40
CA VAL A 180 -1.59 -20.40 -0.21
C VAL A 180 -0.44 -20.49 0.80
N ALA A 181 -0.16 -19.42 1.55
CA ALA A 181 0.88 -19.41 2.59
C ALA A 181 0.61 -20.45 3.68
N LYS A 182 -0.63 -20.55 4.17
CA LYS A 182 -1.04 -21.55 5.16
C LYS A 182 -0.88 -22.98 4.61
N PHE A 183 -1.23 -23.20 3.35
CA PHE A 183 -1.07 -24.51 2.70
C PHE A 183 0.41 -24.91 2.59
N ILE A 184 1.27 -23.99 2.16
CA ILE A 184 2.73 -24.19 2.07
C ILE A 184 3.31 -24.50 3.45
N ALA A 185 2.98 -23.69 4.47
CA ALA A 185 3.47 -23.90 5.83
C ALA A 185 3.10 -25.28 6.39
N LYS A 186 1.85 -25.70 6.17
CA LYS A 186 1.38 -27.04 6.59
C LYS A 186 2.15 -28.16 5.88
N ARG A 187 2.38 -28.02 4.57
CA ARG A 187 3.11 -29.04 3.78
C ARG A 187 4.60 -29.09 4.11
N ALA A 188 5.22 -27.94 4.30
CA ALA A 188 6.65 -27.85 4.60
C ALA A 188 6.99 -28.20 6.06
N GLY A 189 6.00 -28.43 6.92
CA GLY A 189 6.23 -28.61 8.36
C GLY A 189 6.90 -27.37 9.00
N TRP A 190 6.64 -26.20 8.44
CA TRP A 190 7.28 -24.95 8.83
C TRP A 190 6.84 -24.54 10.24
N LYS A 191 7.75 -24.64 11.18
CA LYS A 191 7.50 -24.30 12.59
C LYS A 191 7.79 -22.81 12.83
N ASP A 192 7.17 -22.28 13.89
CA ASP A 192 7.44 -20.93 14.41
C ASP A 192 8.77 -20.85 15.14
#